data_0820ac7473333d2cfbe28d61d052a8bc
#
_entry.id   0820ac7473333d2cfbe28d61d052a8bc
#
_cell.length_a   1.000
_cell.length_b   1.000
_cell.length_c   1.000
_cell.angle_alpha   90.00
_cell.angle_beta   90.00
_cell.angle_gamma   90.00
#
_symmetry.space_group_name_H-M   'P 1'
#
loop_
_entity.id
_entity.type
_entity.pdbx_description
1 polymer ?
#
loop_
_entity_poly.entity_id
_entity_poly.type
_entity_poly.pdbx_seq_one_letter_code
_entity_poly.pdbx_strand_id
1 'polypeptide(L)'
;EHWPLWHGTPVLTPTGWVKIGDLRPGDLVIAADGTATEVTGVYPRGARPLYRVKFSDKASTLCTDDHPWGILTKWDRSGKAKRQRASVRMVTTGEIRRHVDARQLEVGLHPGRRHYYRWTIPLVAPVQFPEQTVPLDPYVLGALLGDGTLTMPNGQVNLCSADAEVVAAVRAGLPSDHYLRHLRKYDYVILSKGRYTPNLVNRAIRALGLSGHGAAAKSIPDCYLWNTPEVRLAVLQGLLDTDGHATRAGNSVSFASISERLVEGVEFLVRSLGGVARRR
;
A
#
# COMPACT_ATOMS: atom_id res chain seq x y z
N GLU A 1 5.04 -27.62 -1.61
CA GLU A 1 5.14 -27.30 -0.17
C GLU A 1 3.77 -26.96 0.39
N HIS A 2 3.44 -27.41 1.60
CA HIS A 2 2.12 -27.23 2.20
C HIS A 2 2.15 -26.06 3.17
N TRP A 3 1.27 -25.07 2.98
CA TRP A 3 1.18 -23.85 3.78
C TRP A 3 -0.10 -23.86 4.63
N PRO A 4 -0.10 -24.47 5.83
CA PRO A 4 -1.32 -24.61 6.62
C PRO A 4 -1.71 -23.29 7.31
N LEU A 5 -2.47 -22.48 6.60
CA LEU A 5 -3.12 -21.27 7.08
C LEU A 5 -4.60 -21.51 7.38
N TRP A 6 -5.21 -20.63 8.15
CA TRP A 6 -6.66 -20.61 8.31
C TRP A 6 -7.36 -20.37 6.97
N HIS A 7 -8.39 -21.16 6.65
CA HIS A 7 -9.09 -21.09 5.36
C HIS A 7 -9.63 -19.71 4.98
N GLY A 8 -9.94 -18.86 5.98
CA GLY A 8 -10.35 -17.47 5.77
C GLY A 8 -9.22 -16.47 5.57
N THR A 9 -7.94 -16.92 5.53
CA THR A 9 -6.79 -16.02 5.32
C THR A 9 -6.86 -15.40 3.93
N PRO A 10 -6.84 -14.06 3.80
CA PRO A 10 -6.83 -13.40 2.50
C PRO A 10 -5.48 -13.61 1.81
N VAL A 11 -5.54 -14.00 0.55
CA VAL A 11 -4.39 -14.14 -0.36
C VAL A 11 -4.55 -13.13 -1.49
N LEU A 12 -3.48 -12.44 -1.84
CA LEU A 12 -3.47 -11.48 -2.93
C LEU A 12 -3.38 -12.20 -4.27
N THR A 13 -4.28 -11.84 -5.18
CA THR A 13 -4.32 -12.31 -6.57
C THR A 13 -4.12 -11.13 -7.53
N PRO A 14 -3.89 -11.34 -8.81
CA PRO A 14 -3.82 -10.25 -9.79
C PRO A 14 -5.10 -9.39 -9.88
N THR A 15 -6.24 -9.91 -9.43
CA THR A 15 -7.55 -9.26 -9.54
C THR A 15 -8.17 -8.87 -8.20
N GLY A 16 -7.48 -9.10 -7.08
CA GLY A 16 -7.99 -8.74 -5.75
C GLY A 16 -7.66 -9.76 -4.67
N TRP A 17 -8.32 -9.62 -3.52
CA TRP A 17 -8.15 -10.52 -2.38
C TRP A 17 -9.12 -11.69 -2.45
N VAL A 18 -8.60 -12.92 -2.33
CA VAL A 18 -9.38 -14.17 -2.28
C VAL A 18 -9.02 -14.89 -0.98
N LYS A 19 -9.99 -15.57 -0.35
CA LYS A 19 -9.71 -16.43 0.80
C LYS A 19 -8.92 -17.65 0.34
N ILE A 20 -7.88 -18.04 1.09
CA ILE A 20 -7.06 -19.21 0.72
C ILE A 20 -7.89 -20.50 0.57
N GLY A 21 -8.99 -20.63 1.34
CA GLY A 21 -9.89 -21.77 1.25
C GLY A 21 -10.75 -21.83 -0.02
N ASP A 22 -10.85 -20.72 -0.77
CA ASP A 22 -11.61 -20.62 -2.01
C ASP A 22 -10.73 -20.83 -3.25
N LEU A 23 -9.39 -20.87 -3.08
CA LEU A 23 -8.42 -21.08 -4.16
C LEU A 23 -8.50 -22.51 -4.72
N ARG A 24 -8.25 -22.63 -6.02
CA ARG A 24 -8.24 -23.89 -6.76
C ARG A 24 -6.94 -24.03 -7.57
N PRO A 25 -6.53 -25.25 -7.92
CA PRO A 25 -5.44 -25.44 -8.88
C PRO A 25 -5.74 -24.69 -10.19
N GLY A 26 -4.73 -23.96 -10.70
CA GLY A 26 -4.86 -23.09 -11.87
C GLY A 26 -5.13 -21.61 -11.53
N ASP A 27 -5.59 -21.29 -10.32
CA ASP A 27 -5.73 -19.88 -9.89
C ASP A 27 -4.37 -19.20 -9.79
N LEU A 28 -4.34 -17.89 -10.05
CA LEU A 28 -3.13 -17.07 -9.93
C LEU A 28 -3.11 -16.35 -8.57
N VAL A 29 -1.97 -16.41 -7.89
CA VAL A 29 -1.69 -15.70 -6.65
C VAL A 29 -0.40 -14.90 -6.78
N ILE A 30 -0.19 -13.87 -5.93
CA ILE A 30 1.03 -13.08 -5.95
C ILE A 30 2.12 -13.76 -5.11
N ALA A 31 3.26 -14.01 -5.75
CA ALA A 31 4.46 -14.56 -5.12
C ALA A 31 5.30 -13.49 -4.40
N ALA A 32 6.35 -13.90 -3.69
CA ALA A 32 7.22 -13.01 -2.93
C ALA A 32 8.03 -12.02 -3.78
N ASP A 33 8.27 -12.34 -5.04
CA ASP A 33 8.92 -11.46 -6.03
C ASP A 33 7.95 -10.43 -6.66
N GLY A 34 6.69 -10.44 -6.23
CA GLY A 34 5.65 -9.53 -6.71
C GLY A 34 4.96 -9.98 -8.01
N THR A 35 5.36 -11.10 -8.60
CA THR A 35 4.76 -11.63 -9.83
C THR A 35 3.62 -12.59 -9.54
N ALA A 36 2.75 -12.81 -10.54
CA ALA A 36 1.72 -13.83 -10.46
C ALA A 36 2.31 -15.22 -10.63
N THR A 37 1.87 -16.17 -9.81
CA THR A 37 2.25 -17.58 -9.88
C THR A 37 1.00 -18.46 -9.76
N GLU A 38 1.02 -19.63 -10.40
CA GLU A 38 -0.10 -20.55 -10.42
C GLU A 38 -0.16 -21.39 -9.14
N VAL A 39 -1.37 -21.59 -8.61
CA VAL A 39 -1.67 -22.57 -7.55
C VAL A 39 -1.62 -23.96 -8.15
N THR A 40 -0.63 -24.75 -7.80
CA THR A 40 -0.44 -26.11 -8.34
C THR A 40 -1.25 -27.16 -7.61
N GLY A 41 -1.73 -26.88 -6.40
CA GLY A 41 -2.57 -27.82 -5.63
C GLY A 41 -3.11 -27.21 -4.34
N VAL A 42 -4.23 -27.74 -3.87
CA VAL A 42 -4.89 -27.38 -2.61
C VAL A 42 -5.04 -28.62 -1.74
N TYR A 43 -4.59 -28.55 -0.50
CA TYR A 43 -4.47 -29.70 0.41
C TYR A 43 -5.13 -29.40 1.76
N PRO A 44 -6.46 -29.61 1.90
CA PRO A 44 -7.17 -29.40 3.16
C PRO A 44 -6.61 -30.29 4.28
N ARG A 45 -6.34 -29.71 5.45
CA ARG A 45 -5.71 -30.41 6.60
C ARG A 45 -6.70 -30.72 7.73
N GLY A 46 -7.98 -30.46 7.53
CA GLY A 46 -9.02 -30.64 8.55
C GLY A 46 -8.89 -29.63 9.72
N ALA A 47 -9.61 -29.92 10.81
CA ALA A 47 -9.59 -29.08 12.00
C ALA A 47 -8.26 -29.26 12.77
N ARG A 48 -7.56 -28.13 13.02
CA ARG A 48 -6.30 -28.10 13.77
C ARG A 48 -6.23 -26.90 14.69
N PRO A 49 -5.45 -26.94 15.77
CA PRO A 49 -5.18 -25.76 16.59
C PRO A 49 -4.54 -24.65 15.76
N LEU A 50 -5.05 -23.42 15.94
CA LEU A 50 -4.53 -22.24 15.26
C LEU A 50 -3.82 -21.32 16.25
N TYR A 51 -2.74 -20.74 15.79
CA TYR A 51 -1.95 -19.74 16.51
C TYR A 51 -2.05 -18.40 15.78
N ARG A 52 -2.23 -17.31 16.54
CA ARG A 52 -2.20 -15.95 16.00
C ARG A 52 -0.77 -15.42 16.04
N VAL A 53 -0.16 -15.29 14.88
CA VAL A 53 1.14 -14.62 14.70
C VAL A 53 0.90 -13.13 14.49
N LYS A 54 1.44 -12.30 15.38
CA LYS A 54 1.37 -10.83 15.30
C LYS A 54 2.71 -10.26 14.88
N PHE A 55 2.67 -9.30 13.96
CA PHE A 55 3.85 -8.62 13.43
C PHE A 55 4.06 -7.25 14.09
N SER A 56 5.25 -6.68 13.90
CA SER A 56 5.61 -5.37 14.47
C SER A 56 4.83 -4.20 13.89
N ASP A 57 4.25 -4.34 12.70
CA ASP A 57 3.36 -3.38 12.04
C ASP A 57 1.89 -3.49 12.50
N LYS A 58 1.61 -4.36 13.50
CA LYS A 58 0.29 -4.72 14.03
C LYS A 58 -0.56 -5.66 13.14
N ALA A 59 -0.09 -6.01 11.95
CA ALA A 59 -0.72 -7.06 11.17
C ALA A 59 -0.71 -8.39 11.92
N SER A 60 -1.62 -9.30 11.61
CA SER A 60 -1.63 -10.65 12.16
C SER A 60 -2.23 -11.64 11.20
N THR A 61 -1.83 -12.91 11.33
CA THR A 61 -2.44 -14.03 10.61
C THR A 61 -2.66 -15.21 11.53
N LEU A 62 -3.52 -16.14 11.10
CA LEU A 62 -3.80 -17.40 11.80
C LEU A 62 -3.20 -18.55 11.01
N CYS A 63 -2.39 -19.36 11.68
CA CYS A 63 -1.73 -20.51 11.07
C CYS A 63 -1.58 -21.66 12.10
N THR A 64 -1.25 -22.84 11.62
CA THR A 64 -0.95 -23.99 12.48
C THR A 64 0.50 -23.93 13.00
N ASP A 65 0.85 -24.84 13.92
CA ASP A 65 2.19 -24.93 14.53
C ASP A 65 3.28 -25.30 13.50
N ASP A 66 2.93 -26.06 12.49
CA ASP A 66 3.81 -26.53 11.42
C ASP A 66 3.91 -25.57 10.21
N HIS A 67 3.22 -24.40 10.25
CA HIS A 67 3.31 -23.42 9.16
C HIS A 67 4.73 -22.86 9.01
N PRO A 68 5.36 -22.97 7.83
CA PRO A 68 6.72 -22.51 7.59
C PRO A 68 6.76 -21.01 7.28
N TRP A 69 7.74 -20.33 7.86
CA TRP A 69 8.04 -18.91 7.65
C TRP A 69 9.41 -18.74 7.02
N GLY A 70 9.49 -18.06 5.89
CA GLY A 70 10.76 -17.56 5.38
C GLY A 70 11.24 -16.38 6.23
N ILE A 71 12.38 -16.50 6.89
CA ILE A 71 12.88 -15.48 7.81
C ILE A 71 14.29 -15.00 7.47
N LEU A 72 14.59 -13.77 7.87
CA LEU A 72 15.93 -13.21 7.95
C LEU A 72 16.32 -12.99 9.39
N THR A 73 17.57 -13.33 9.75
CA THR A 73 18.13 -13.08 11.09
C THR A 73 18.72 -11.66 11.17
N LYS A 74 19.11 -11.24 12.38
CA LYS A 74 19.85 -9.98 12.57
C LYS A 74 21.16 -9.94 11.77
N TRP A 75 21.82 -11.08 11.63
CA TRP A 75 23.05 -11.21 10.82
C TRP A 75 22.80 -10.94 9.35
N ASP A 76 21.76 -11.52 8.77
CA ASP A 76 21.39 -11.35 7.37
C ASP A 76 21.05 -9.90 7.01
N ARG A 77 20.58 -9.10 8.01
CA ARG A 77 20.27 -7.67 7.88
C ARG A 77 21.46 -6.74 8.13
N SER A 78 22.55 -7.26 8.70
CA SER A 78 23.74 -6.45 8.99
C SER A 78 24.50 -6.15 7.70
N GLY A 79 25.07 -4.92 7.57
CA GLY A 79 25.83 -4.53 6.39
C GLY A 79 27.07 -5.42 6.13
N LYS A 80 27.44 -6.29 7.07
CA LYS A 80 28.50 -7.32 6.90
C LYS A 80 28.05 -8.46 5.98
N ALA A 81 26.74 -8.73 5.89
CA ALA A 81 26.16 -9.72 4.97
C ALA A 81 26.09 -9.24 3.51
N LYS A 82 26.41 -7.95 3.22
CA LYS A 82 26.42 -7.43 1.84
C LYS A 82 27.38 -8.16 0.90
N ARG A 83 28.34 -8.92 1.44
CA ARG A 83 29.26 -9.76 0.63
C ARG A 83 28.77 -11.19 0.39
N GLN A 84 27.79 -11.67 1.16
CA GLN A 84 27.09 -12.94 0.94
C GLN A 84 25.59 -12.64 0.81
N ARG A 85 24.93 -13.22 -0.20
CA ARG A 85 23.48 -13.09 -0.38
C ARG A 85 22.80 -13.50 0.92
N ALA A 86 22.00 -12.61 1.51
CA ALA A 86 21.17 -12.92 2.67
C ALA A 86 20.33 -14.16 2.35
N SER A 87 20.53 -15.25 3.09
CA SER A 87 19.79 -16.50 2.85
C SER A 87 18.54 -16.52 3.70
N VAL A 88 17.38 -16.58 3.03
CA VAL A 88 16.11 -16.83 3.69
C VAL A 88 16.14 -18.24 4.28
N ARG A 89 15.87 -18.36 5.58
CA ARG A 89 15.77 -19.62 6.29
C ARG A 89 14.31 -19.93 6.59
N MET A 90 13.96 -21.21 6.52
CA MET A 90 12.62 -21.66 6.88
C MET A 90 12.59 -22.05 8.37
N VAL A 91 11.59 -21.52 9.09
CA VAL A 91 11.28 -21.89 10.50
C VAL A 91 9.78 -22.08 10.63
N THR A 92 9.36 -22.99 11.48
CA THR A 92 7.94 -23.22 11.75
C THR A 92 7.38 -22.28 12.84
N THR A 93 6.06 -22.12 12.87
CA THR A 93 5.37 -21.37 13.94
C THR A 93 5.74 -21.95 15.32
N GLY A 94 5.83 -23.28 15.46
CA GLY A 94 6.22 -23.95 16.70
C GLY A 94 7.64 -23.60 17.15
N GLU A 95 8.58 -23.50 16.22
CA GLU A 95 9.94 -23.04 16.53
C GLU A 95 9.95 -21.57 16.97
N ILE A 96 9.18 -20.71 16.29
CA ILE A 96 9.04 -19.29 16.69
C ILE A 96 8.46 -19.22 18.10
N ARG A 97 7.38 -19.96 18.40
CA ARG A 97 6.70 -19.98 19.70
C ARG A 97 7.67 -20.39 20.83
N ARG A 98 8.37 -21.50 20.68
CA ARG A 98 9.35 -21.95 21.68
C ARG A 98 10.41 -20.89 22.00
N HIS A 99 10.85 -20.15 21.02
CA HIS A 99 11.81 -19.06 21.23
C HIS A 99 11.20 -17.80 21.84
N VAL A 100 9.92 -17.49 21.56
CA VAL A 100 9.21 -16.36 22.18
C VAL A 100 8.96 -16.67 23.65
N ASP A 101 8.47 -17.87 23.96
CA ASP A 101 8.17 -18.33 25.32
C ASP A 101 9.44 -18.33 26.19
N ALA A 102 10.57 -18.84 25.67
CA ALA A 102 11.86 -18.82 26.37
C ALA A 102 12.35 -17.40 26.69
N ARG A 103 12.08 -16.42 25.78
CA ARG A 103 12.47 -15.02 25.99
C ARG A 103 11.52 -14.24 26.87
N GLN A 104 10.24 -14.56 26.95
CA GLN A 104 9.32 -13.92 27.89
C GLN A 104 9.73 -14.24 29.33
N LEU A 105 10.30 -15.41 29.57
CA LEU A 105 10.92 -15.76 30.86
C LEU A 105 12.20 -14.94 31.15
N GLU A 106 12.98 -14.57 30.12
CA GLU A 106 14.18 -13.73 30.26
C GLU A 106 13.89 -12.23 30.34
N VAL A 107 12.84 -11.74 29.68
CA VAL A 107 12.48 -10.30 29.62
C VAL A 107 11.94 -9.79 30.97
N GLY A 108 11.43 -10.66 31.83
CA GLY A 108 11.10 -10.31 33.22
C GLY A 108 12.30 -9.81 34.04
N LEU A 109 13.52 -10.00 33.57
CA LEU A 109 14.76 -9.64 34.26
C LEU A 109 15.38 -8.29 33.87
N HIS A 110 14.91 -7.63 32.78
CA HIS A 110 15.48 -6.37 32.30
C HIS A 110 14.43 -5.38 31.77
N PRO A 111 13.71 -4.66 32.65
CA PRO A 111 12.83 -3.58 32.25
C PRO A 111 13.66 -2.44 31.58
N GLY A 112 13.35 -2.09 30.34
CA GLY A 112 13.97 -0.98 29.61
C GLY A 112 14.81 -1.34 28.39
N ARG A 113 15.08 -2.58 28.08
CA ARG A 113 15.73 -2.95 26.83
C ARG A 113 14.76 -2.86 25.66
N ARG A 114 15.17 -2.17 24.56
CA ARG A 114 14.46 -2.15 23.29
C ARG A 114 14.20 -3.58 22.85
N HIS A 115 12.93 -3.93 22.57
CA HIS A 115 12.56 -5.21 21.99
C HIS A 115 13.20 -5.35 20.60
N TYR A 116 14.24 -6.15 20.49
CA TYR A 116 14.84 -6.50 19.21
C TYR A 116 14.15 -7.76 18.68
N TYR A 117 13.42 -7.60 17.56
CA TYR A 117 12.91 -8.77 16.86
C TYR A 117 14.08 -9.62 16.35
N ARG A 118 14.10 -10.88 16.75
CA ARG A 118 15.16 -11.84 16.35
C ARG A 118 15.06 -12.13 14.86
N TRP A 119 13.86 -12.25 14.35
CA TRP A 119 13.55 -12.60 13.00
C TRP A 119 12.72 -11.52 12.32
N THR A 120 12.90 -11.41 11.01
CA THR A 120 12.10 -10.58 10.12
C THR A 120 11.66 -11.41 8.94
N ILE A 121 10.43 -11.22 8.50
CA ILE A 121 9.96 -11.77 7.22
C ILE A 121 10.37 -10.78 6.13
N PRO A 122 10.96 -11.25 5.01
CA PRO A 122 11.21 -10.40 3.86
C PRO A 122 9.91 -9.74 3.39
N LEU A 123 9.99 -8.50 2.97
CA LEU A 123 8.87 -7.83 2.32
C LEU A 123 8.72 -8.39 0.90
N VAL A 124 7.50 -8.36 0.38
CA VAL A 124 7.23 -8.66 -1.02
C VAL A 124 7.90 -7.60 -1.90
N ALA A 125 8.40 -7.98 -3.08
CA ALA A 125 8.79 -7.02 -4.09
C ALA A 125 7.57 -6.26 -4.62
N PRO A 126 7.72 -5.10 -5.30
CA PRO A 126 6.59 -4.37 -5.85
C PRO A 126 5.69 -5.27 -6.70
N VAL A 127 4.42 -5.38 -6.29
CA VAL A 127 3.46 -6.29 -6.93
C VAL A 127 3.21 -5.85 -8.37
N GLN A 128 3.29 -6.79 -9.30
CA GLN A 128 3.03 -6.58 -10.71
C GLN A 128 1.57 -6.88 -11.03
N PHE A 129 0.68 -5.87 -10.86
CA PHE A 129 -0.69 -6.00 -11.35
C PHE A 129 -0.76 -5.73 -12.86
N PRO A 130 -1.77 -6.27 -13.54
CA PRO A 130 -2.02 -5.94 -14.93
C PRO A 130 -2.21 -4.44 -15.13
N GLU A 131 -1.66 -3.90 -16.21
CA GLU A 131 -1.85 -2.50 -16.57
C GLU A 131 -3.33 -2.20 -16.85
N GLN A 132 -3.83 -1.11 -16.28
CA GLN A 132 -5.16 -0.60 -16.51
C GLN A 132 -5.08 0.83 -17.04
N THR A 133 -5.93 1.14 -18.01
CA THR A 133 -6.08 2.52 -18.52
C THR A 133 -6.64 3.42 -17.42
N VAL A 134 -5.99 4.55 -17.19
CA VAL A 134 -6.41 5.55 -16.22
C VAL A 134 -6.81 6.86 -16.93
N PRO A 135 -7.91 7.51 -16.53
CA PRO A 135 -8.42 8.68 -17.22
C PRO A 135 -7.70 9.98 -16.87
N LEU A 136 -6.85 9.98 -15.85
CA LEU A 136 -6.08 11.13 -15.37
C LEU A 136 -4.67 10.68 -14.98
N ASP A 137 -3.70 11.58 -15.17
CA ASP A 137 -2.34 11.36 -14.69
C ASP A 137 -2.34 10.92 -13.21
N PRO A 138 -1.61 9.85 -12.84
CA PRO A 138 -1.67 9.28 -11.50
C PRO A 138 -1.19 10.24 -10.41
N TYR A 139 -0.15 11.04 -10.66
CA TYR A 139 0.33 12.04 -9.70
C TYR A 139 -0.71 13.14 -9.49
N VAL A 140 -1.31 13.63 -10.58
CA VAL A 140 -2.39 14.64 -10.52
C VAL A 140 -3.57 14.10 -9.70
N LEU A 141 -3.97 12.85 -9.91
CA LEU A 141 -5.02 12.25 -9.09
C LEU A 141 -4.63 12.23 -7.61
N GLY A 142 -3.42 11.78 -7.28
CA GLY A 142 -2.91 11.75 -5.91
C GLY A 142 -2.95 13.13 -5.24
N ALA A 143 -2.45 14.16 -5.92
CA ALA A 143 -2.46 15.54 -5.43
C ALA A 143 -3.89 16.07 -5.23
N LEU A 144 -4.84 15.73 -6.11
CA LEU A 144 -6.24 16.13 -5.98
C LEU A 144 -6.98 15.36 -4.88
N LEU A 145 -6.60 14.13 -4.59
CA LEU A 145 -7.14 13.38 -3.47
C LEU A 145 -6.67 13.95 -2.12
N GLY A 146 -5.44 14.48 -2.04
CA GLY A 146 -4.98 15.24 -0.87
C GLY A 146 -5.64 16.63 -0.86
N ASP A 147 -5.04 17.57 -1.53
CA ASP A 147 -5.37 19.01 -1.48
C ASP A 147 -6.40 19.50 -2.53
N GLY A 148 -7.09 18.58 -3.22
CA GLY A 148 -8.11 18.96 -4.22
C GLY A 148 -9.48 19.23 -3.60
N THR A 149 -10.20 20.25 -4.14
CA THR A 149 -11.62 20.45 -3.88
C THR A 149 -12.44 19.87 -5.03
N LEU A 150 -13.23 18.82 -4.73
CA LEU A 150 -14.03 18.06 -5.71
C LEU A 150 -15.54 18.29 -5.54
N THR A 151 -15.94 19.15 -4.61
CA THR A 151 -17.34 19.39 -4.19
C THR A 151 -17.96 20.64 -4.81
N MET A 152 -17.29 21.31 -5.75
CA MET A 152 -17.82 22.53 -6.35
C MET A 152 -19.14 22.25 -7.10
N PRO A 153 -20.21 23.06 -6.90
CA PRO A 153 -21.52 22.81 -7.48
C PRO A 153 -21.54 22.72 -9.02
N ASN A 154 -20.62 23.42 -9.69
CA ASN A 154 -20.46 23.37 -11.14
C ASN A 154 -19.58 22.20 -11.62
N GLY A 155 -19.16 21.29 -10.71
CA GLY A 155 -18.25 20.17 -11.01
C GLY A 155 -16.82 20.61 -11.29
N GLN A 156 -16.45 21.85 -10.96
CA GLN A 156 -15.10 22.37 -11.14
C GLN A 156 -14.14 21.72 -10.13
N VAL A 157 -12.92 21.45 -10.59
CA VAL A 157 -11.85 20.88 -9.76
C VAL A 157 -10.85 21.97 -9.43
N ASN A 158 -10.58 22.15 -8.15
CA ASN A 158 -9.59 23.10 -7.65
C ASN A 158 -8.47 22.33 -6.93
N LEU A 159 -7.29 22.91 -6.92
CA LEU A 159 -6.12 22.49 -6.12
C LEU A 159 -5.79 23.63 -5.15
N CYS A 160 -5.53 23.28 -3.89
CA CYS A 160 -5.02 24.22 -2.90
C CYS A 160 -3.60 23.78 -2.50
N SER A 161 -2.57 24.51 -2.90
CA SER A 161 -1.19 24.20 -2.54
C SER A 161 -0.34 25.45 -2.43
N ALA A 162 0.44 25.54 -1.33
CA ALA A 162 1.47 26.57 -1.15
C ALA A 162 2.80 26.15 -1.78
N ASP A 163 2.97 24.88 -2.12
CA ASP A 163 4.19 24.32 -2.65
C ASP A 163 4.26 24.50 -4.18
N ALA A 164 5.24 25.26 -4.63
CA ALA A 164 5.45 25.53 -6.03
C ALA A 164 5.84 24.28 -6.84
N GLU A 165 6.50 23.30 -6.20
CA GLU A 165 6.89 22.05 -6.86
C GLU A 165 5.67 21.19 -7.12
N VAL A 166 4.75 21.08 -6.15
CA VAL A 166 3.45 20.38 -6.34
C VAL A 166 2.64 21.03 -7.44
N VAL A 167 2.53 22.38 -7.45
CA VAL A 167 1.81 23.12 -8.51
C VAL A 167 2.45 22.87 -9.87
N ALA A 168 3.78 22.86 -9.97
CA ALA A 168 4.49 22.60 -11.23
C ALA A 168 4.28 21.14 -11.70
N ALA A 169 4.35 20.17 -10.81
CA ALA A 169 4.13 18.75 -11.12
C ALA A 169 2.68 18.50 -11.59
N VAL A 170 1.69 19.05 -10.89
CA VAL A 170 0.29 18.97 -11.33
C VAL A 170 0.12 19.61 -12.70
N ARG A 171 0.72 20.79 -12.94
CA ARG A 171 0.66 21.45 -14.26
C ARG A 171 1.25 20.59 -15.37
N ALA A 172 2.35 19.90 -15.12
CA ALA A 172 3.01 19.02 -16.08
C ALA A 172 2.18 17.76 -16.42
N GLY A 173 1.42 17.22 -15.45
CA GLY A 173 0.55 16.06 -15.64
C GLY A 173 -0.84 16.39 -16.20
N LEU A 174 -1.18 17.67 -16.40
CA LEU A 174 -2.45 18.04 -17.04
C LEU A 174 -2.43 17.74 -18.56
N PRO A 175 -3.59 17.39 -19.16
CA PRO A 175 -3.71 17.32 -20.62
C PRO A 175 -3.25 18.62 -21.29
N SER A 176 -2.68 18.55 -22.49
CA SER A 176 -2.03 19.67 -23.20
C SER A 176 -2.93 20.88 -23.44
N ASP A 177 -4.23 20.67 -23.48
CA ASP A 177 -5.27 21.70 -23.64
C ASP A 177 -5.83 22.21 -22.30
N HIS A 178 -5.20 21.84 -21.16
CA HIS A 178 -5.57 22.29 -19.82
C HIS A 178 -4.48 23.15 -19.19
N TYR A 179 -4.87 23.91 -18.16
CA TYR A 179 -3.95 24.72 -17.37
C TYR A 179 -4.49 25.01 -15.98
N LEU A 180 -3.57 25.33 -15.06
CA LEU A 180 -3.88 25.84 -13.72
C LEU A 180 -3.95 27.36 -13.80
N ARG A 181 -5.11 27.94 -13.45
CA ARG A 181 -5.28 29.38 -13.23
C ARG A 181 -5.23 29.64 -11.72
N HIS A 182 -4.30 30.48 -11.30
CA HIS A 182 -4.22 30.97 -9.92
C HIS A 182 -5.44 31.86 -9.61
N LEU A 183 -6.10 31.63 -8.48
CA LEU A 183 -7.24 32.39 -8.02
C LEU A 183 -6.85 33.37 -6.91
N ARG A 184 -6.40 32.84 -5.78
CA ARG A 184 -5.98 33.62 -4.61
C ARG A 184 -5.08 32.78 -3.71
N LYS A 185 -4.15 33.40 -3.00
CA LYS A 185 -3.22 32.73 -2.07
C LYS A 185 -2.65 31.43 -2.66
N TYR A 186 -3.21 30.30 -2.28
CA TYR A 186 -2.78 28.95 -2.64
C TYR A 186 -3.80 28.22 -3.51
N ASP A 187 -4.91 28.87 -3.86
CA ASP A 187 -6.00 28.26 -4.62
C ASP A 187 -5.77 28.37 -6.13
N TYR A 188 -5.88 27.26 -6.80
CA TYR A 188 -5.79 27.13 -8.25
C TYR A 188 -7.03 26.40 -8.77
N VAL A 189 -7.47 26.77 -9.99
CA VAL A 189 -8.53 26.07 -10.70
C VAL A 189 -8.00 25.44 -11.96
N ILE A 190 -8.46 24.23 -12.28
CA ILE A 190 -8.12 23.52 -13.51
C ILE A 190 -9.12 23.88 -14.60
N LEU A 191 -8.64 24.48 -15.68
CA LEU A 191 -9.45 24.94 -16.81
C LEU A 191 -8.93 24.35 -18.13
N SER A 192 -9.84 24.25 -19.12
CA SER A 192 -9.51 23.97 -20.51
C SER A 192 -9.25 25.26 -21.29
N LYS A 193 -8.40 25.20 -22.32
CA LYS A 193 -7.97 26.38 -23.10
C LYS A 193 -9.02 26.90 -24.09
N GLY A 194 -10.02 26.22 -24.44
CA GLY A 194 -11.03 26.66 -25.41
C GLY A 194 -12.39 26.92 -24.75
N ARG A 195 -13.11 27.94 -25.23
CA ARG A 195 -14.45 28.30 -24.72
C ARG A 195 -15.43 27.14 -24.74
N TYR A 196 -15.29 26.23 -25.71
CA TYR A 196 -16.15 25.05 -25.89
C TYR A 196 -15.42 23.75 -25.71
N THR A 197 -14.15 23.75 -25.22
CA THR A 197 -13.37 22.54 -24.96
C THR A 197 -13.83 21.92 -23.65
N PRO A 198 -14.26 20.65 -23.66
CA PRO A 198 -14.65 19.95 -22.43
C PRO A 198 -13.48 19.90 -21.45
N ASN A 199 -13.73 20.14 -20.19
CA ASN A 199 -12.71 19.95 -19.16
C ASN A 199 -12.56 18.44 -18.88
N LEU A 200 -11.48 17.85 -19.42
CA LEU A 200 -11.19 16.41 -19.31
C LEU A 200 -10.92 15.99 -17.87
N VAL A 201 -10.31 16.86 -17.07
CA VAL A 201 -10.06 16.58 -15.64
C VAL A 201 -11.38 16.48 -14.89
N ASN A 202 -12.30 17.43 -15.07
CA ASN A 202 -13.62 17.37 -14.46
C ASN A 202 -14.40 16.12 -14.91
N ARG A 203 -14.27 15.73 -16.19
CA ARG A 203 -14.90 14.51 -16.72
C ARG A 203 -14.28 13.25 -16.08
N ALA A 204 -12.95 13.21 -15.97
CA ALA A 204 -12.25 12.09 -15.33
C ALA A 204 -12.66 11.94 -13.87
N ILE A 205 -12.65 13.02 -13.07
CA ILE A 205 -13.07 13.02 -11.67
C ILE A 205 -14.52 12.54 -11.53
N ARG A 206 -15.41 12.95 -12.44
CA ARG A 206 -16.80 12.47 -12.46
C ARG A 206 -16.90 10.99 -12.84
N ALA A 207 -16.18 10.56 -13.86
CA ALA A 207 -16.16 9.15 -14.29
C ALA A 207 -15.59 8.20 -13.21
N LEU A 208 -14.65 8.69 -12.41
CA LEU A 208 -14.09 7.97 -11.25
C LEU A 208 -15.02 7.98 -10.02
N GLY A 209 -16.20 8.62 -10.11
CA GLY A 209 -17.16 8.72 -9.00
C GLY A 209 -16.70 9.63 -7.85
N LEU A 210 -15.70 10.48 -8.06
CA LEU A 210 -15.13 11.35 -7.03
C LEU A 210 -15.78 12.74 -6.96
N SER A 211 -16.54 13.13 -7.99
CA SER A 211 -17.20 14.44 -8.05
C SER A 211 -18.27 14.59 -6.98
N GLY A 212 -18.27 15.70 -6.27
CA GLY A 212 -19.20 15.97 -5.18
C GLY A 212 -18.79 15.33 -3.84
N HIS A 213 -17.72 14.56 -3.82
CA HIS A 213 -17.23 13.94 -2.59
C HIS A 213 -16.44 14.94 -1.74
N GLY A 214 -16.88 15.12 -0.48
CA GLY A 214 -16.12 15.83 0.55
C GLY A 214 -14.91 15.00 1.02
N ALA A 215 -14.05 15.61 1.82
CA ALA A 215 -12.80 15.00 2.26
C ALA A 215 -12.98 13.60 2.89
N ALA A 216 -14.04 13.39 3.68
CA ALA A 216 -14.32 12.12 4.35
C ALA A 216 -14.74 10.98 3.39
N ALA A 217 -15.19 11.31 2.17
CA ALA A 217 -15.64 10.33 1.19
C ALA A 217 -14.62 10.05 0.06
N LYS A 218 -13.48 10.73 0.07
CA LYS A 218 -12.40 10.49 -0.90
C LYS A 218 -11.86 9.07 -0.77
N SER A 219 -11.54 8.44 -1.90
CA SER A 219 -10.87 7.13 -1.97
C SER A 219 -10.04 7.05 -3.24
N ILE A 220 -9.04 6.18 -3.26
CA ILE A 220 -8.28 5.89 -4.47
C ILE A 220 -9.10 4.92 -5.32
N PRO A 221 -9.41 5.24 -6.59
CA PRO A 221 -10.17 4.34 -7.46
C PRO A 221 -9.41 3.04 -7.76
N ASP A 222 -10.14 1.94 -7.96
CA ASP A 222 -9.57 0.61 -8.17
C ASP A 222 -8.62 0.53 -9.36
N CYS A 223 -8.92 1.24 -10.46
CA CYS A 223 -8.05 1.26 -11.64
C CYS A 223 -6.66 1.87 -11.38
N TYR A 224 -6.48 2.58 -10.27
CA TYR A 224 -5.17 3.06 -9.80
C TYR A 224 -4.57 2.16 -8.72
N LEU A 225 -5.40 1.60 -7.83
CA LEU A 225 -4.95 0.67 -6.78
C LEU A 225 -4.39 -0.63 -7.36
N TRP A 226 -5.10 -1.21 -8.34
CA TRP A 226 -4.78 -2.49 -8.99
C TRP A 226 -4.06 -2.28 -10.33
N ASN A 227 -3.05 -1.41 -10.34
CA ASN A 227 -2.31 -1.05 -11.55
C ASN A 227 -0.81 -1.34 -11.39
N THR A 228 -0.02 -0.98 -12.39
CA THR A 228 1.43 -1.18 -12.38
C THR A 228 2.09 -0.46 -11.20
N PRO A 229 3.30 -0.85 -10.78
CA PRO A 229 4.03 -0.18 -9.71
C PRO A 229 4.22 1.32 -9.95
N GLU A 230 4.43 1.72 -11.21
CA GLU A 230 4.66 3.12 -11.62
C GLU A 230 3.42 3.97 -11.37
N VAL A 231 2.25 3.48 -11.78
CA VAL A 231 0.96 4.17 -11.55
C VAL A 231 0.69 4.31 -10.05
N ARG A 232 0.86 3.24 -9.28
CA ARG A 232 0.66 3.24 -7.83
C ARG A 232 1.63 4.17 -7.10
N LEU A 233 2.90 4.17 -7.53
CA LEU A 233 3.92 5.03 -6.94
C LEU A 233 3.60 6.51 -7.22
N ALA A 234 3.19 6.86 -8.44
CA ALA A 234 2.85 8.23 -8.78
C ALA A 234 1.63 8.75 -7.99
N VAL A 235 0.58 7.92 -7.81
CA VAL A 235 -0.56 8.27 -6.92
C VAL A 235 -0.08 8.51 -5.49
N LEU A 236 0.77 7.60 -4.97
CA LEU A 236 1.30 7.73 -3.61
C LEU A 236 2.16 8.99 -3.44
N GLN A 237 2.98 9.33 -4.44
CA GLN A 237 3.77 10.58 -4.44
C GLN A 237 2.87 11.80 -4.36
N GLY A 238 1.86 11.91 -5.22
CA GLY A 238 0.93 13.05 -5.20
C GLY A 238 0.19 13.19 -3.86
N LEU A 239 -0.19 12.08 -3.22
CA LEU A 239 -0.80 12.08 -1.88
C LEU A 239 0.18 12.51 -0.79
N LEU A 240 1.42 12.04 -0.84
CA LEU A 240 2.42 12.35 0.18
C LEU A 240 3.00 13.76 0.03
N ASP A 241 3.06 14.30 -1.17
CA ASP A 241 3.51 15.67 -1.43
C ASP A 241 2.48 16.72 -0.95
N THR A 242 1.21 16.31 -0.79
CA THR A 242 0.14 17.19 -0.29
C THR A 242 -0.14 16.98 1.21
N ASP A 243 -0.49 15.76 1.61
CA ASP A 243 -0.92 15.41 2.97
C ASP A 243 0.12 14.61 3.76
N GLY A 244 1.32 14.40 3.19
CA GLY A 244 2.40 13.68 3.84
C GLY A 244 3.26 14.58 4.74
N HIS A 245 3.81 13.99 5.80
CA HIS A 245 4.79 14.64 6.66
C HIS A 245 5.99 13.74 6.88
N ALA A 246 7.15 14.16 6.40
CA ALA A 246 8.42 13.48 6.63
C ALA A 246 9.04 13.91 7.97
N THR A 247 9.55 12.95 8.74
CA THR A 247 10.30 13.28 9.96
C THR A 247 11.64 13.93 9.60
N ARG A 248 12.15 14.83 10.46
CA ARG A 248 13.46 15.49 10.26
C ARG A 248 14.60 14.50 10.05
N ALA A 249 14.53 13.33 10.64
CA ALA A 249 15.54 12.26 10.47
C ALA A 249 15.41 11.52 9.11
N GLY A 250 14.38 11.81 8.31
CA GLY A 250 14.16 11.20 6.99
C GLY A 250 13.87 9.69 7.00
N ASN A 251 13.57 9.12 8.18
CA ASN A 251 13.41 7.67 8.34
C ASN A 251 11.95 7.21 8.44
N SER A 252 10.99 8.11 8.40
CA SER A 252 9.57 7.80 8.34
C SER A 252 8.76 8.94 7.73
N VAL A 253 7.68 8.58 7.06
CA VAL A 253 6.67 9.51 6.55
C VAL A 253 5.35 9.15 7.22
N SER A 254 4.57 10.14 7.62
CA SER A 254 3.20 9.98 8.09
C SER A 254 2.23 10.59 7.09
N PHE A 255 1.08 9.98 6.95
CA PHE A 255 -0.06 10.46 6.18
C PHE A 255 -1.28 10.49 7.10
N ALA A 256 -2.09 11.54 7.04
CA ALA A 256 -3.28 11.67 7.85
C ALA A 256 -4.48 12.11 7.00
N SER A 257 -5.62 11.45 7.17
CA SER A 257 -6.86 11.81 6.49
C SER A 257 -8.06 11.47 7.37
N ILE A 258 -9.15 12.22 7.20
CA ILE A 258 -10.46 11.90 7.81
C ILE A 258 -11.19 10.80 7.03
N SER A 259 -10.75 10.46 5.82
CA SER A 259 -11.28 9.34 5.04
C SER A 259 -10.58 8.05 5.40
N GLU A 260 -11.29 7.13 6.04
CA GLU A 260 -10.78 5.79 6.34
C GLU A 260 -10.41 5.04 5.05
N ARG A 261 -11.25 5.13 4.00
CA ARG A 261 -10.99 4.49 2.70
C ARG A 261 -9.72 5.02 2.04
N LEU A 262 -9.44 6.32 2.18
CA LEU A 262 -8.20 6.90 1.63
C LEU A 262 -6.98 6.40 2.40
N VAL A 263 -7.06 6.31 3.73
CA VAL A 263 -5.99 5.74 4.57
C VAL A 263 -5.76 4.27 4.25
N GLU A 264 -6.82 3.48 4.03
CA GLU A 264 -6.72 2.08 3.57
C GLU A 264 -6.04 1.97 2.21
N GLY A 265 -6.42 2.84 1.27
CA GLY A 265 -5.78 2.89 -0.04
C GLY A 265 -4.29 3.21 0.04
N VAL A 266 -3.90 4.20 0.85
CA VAL A 266 -2.48 4.55 1.07
C VAL A 266 -1.72 3.39 1.73
N GLU A 267 -2.29 2.72 2.74
CA GLU A 267 -1.70 1.52 3.34
C GLU A 267 -1.48 0.42 2.31
N PHE A 268 -2.47 0.18 1.44
CA PHE A 268 -2.36 -0.79 0.35
C PHE A 268 -1.27 -0.41 -0.66
N LEU A 269 -1.23 0.87 -1.11
CA LEU A 269 -0.18 1.35 -2.00
C LEU A 269 1.22 1.09 -1.41
N VAL A 270 1.45 1.52 -0.17
CA VAL A 270 2.76 1.34 0.49
C VAL A 270 3.14 -0.14 0.58
N ARG A 271 2.23 -1.01 1.04
CA ARG A 271 2.50 -2.43 1.21
C ARG A 271 2.70 -3.16 -0.11
N SER A 272 1.87 -2.87 -1.10
CA SER A 272 1.99 -3.47 -2.43
C SER A 272 3.19 -2.99 -3.25
N LEU A 273 3.82 -1.89 -2.84
CA LEU A 273 5.10 -1.39 -3.36
C LEU A 273 6.31 -1.91 -2.55
N GLY A 274 6.10 -2.83 -1.60
CA GLY A 274 7.17 -3.41 -0.79
C GLY A 274 7.55 -2.60 0.45
N GLY A 275 6.73 -1.62 0.84
CA GLY A 275 6.92 -0.81 2.03
C GLY A 275 6.24 -1.37 3.29
N VAL A 276 6.44 -0.69 4.42
CA VAL A 276 5.78 -1.00 5.69
C VAL A 276 4.91 0.17 6.10
N ALA A 277 3.62 -0.07 6.26
CA ALA A 277 2.67 0.90 6.79
C ALA A 277 2.08 0.43 8.13
N ARG A 278 1.79 1.39 9.02
CA ARG A 278 1.14 1.14 10.33
C ARG A 278 0.01 2.14 10.53
N ARG A 279 -1.18 1.65 10.80
CA ARG A 279 -2.28 2.50 11.27
C ARG A 279 -2.12 2.86 12.75
N ARG A 280 -2.53 4.06 13.10
CA ARG A 280 -2.61 4.57 14.48
C ARG A 280 -4.03 4.99 14.81
#